data_4ca6488c83d450f20e09ad08575bf999
#
_entry.id   4ca6488c83d450f20e09ad08575bf999
#
_cell.length_a   1.000
_cell.length_b   1.000
_cell.length_c   1.000
_cell.angle_alpha   90.00
_cell.angle_beta   90.00
_cell.angle_gamma   90.00
#
_symmetry.space_group_name_H-M   'P 1'
#
loop_
_entity.id
_entity.type
_entity.pdbx_description
1 polymer ?
#
loop_
_entity_poly.entity_id
_entity_poly.type
_entity_poly.pdbx_seq_one_letter_code
_entity_poly.pdbx_strand_id
1 'polypeptide(L)'
;MKKFKYVIGVDEAGRGPLAGPVVAVGVMIHLKSQISNLKTTTQNSKLNKMFKELKIKDSKQLSLKRREEIFKLLKKHPRILWAKGMVSAKVIDKINIWEATKLAMKRSIKNLEKKIGKKFPKKKTLLIIDGNLKIDSGFIEQPIIKADQKISECILASIFAKVIRDRLMERYDKIYPKYNFKKHKGYPTKEHKRLITKYGACKIHRRSFKGVGGKRLSG
;
A
#
# COMPACT_ATOMS: atom_id res chain seq x y z
N MET A 1 -25.72 -9.57 -14.65
CA MET A 1 -24.46 -9.09 -14.00
C MET A 1 -24.20 -9.88 -12.72
N LYS A 2 -23.00 -10.47 -12.55
CA LYS A 2 -22.67 -11.16 -11.28
C LYS A 2 -22.61 -10.13 -10.15
N LYS A 3 -23.49 -10.25 -9.15
CA LYS A 3 -23.55 -9.37 -8.00
C LYS A 3 -22.51 -9.83 -6.98
N PHE A 4 -21.38 -9.12 -6.86
CA PHE A 4 -20.38 -9.39 -5.82
C PHE A 4 -20.91 -9.01 -4.44
N LYS A 5 -20.64 -9.85 -3.46
CA LYS A 5 -21.03 -9.60 -2.07
C LYS A 5 -19.96 -8.80 -1.31
N TYR A 6 -18.70 -8.95 -1.71
CA TYR A 6 -17.55 -8.32 -1.06
C TYR A 6 -16.66 -7.64 -2.09
N VAL A 7 -16.04 -6.54 -1.69
CA VAL A 7 -15.01 -5.85 -2.46
C VAL A 7 -13.75 -5.75 -1.61
N ILE A 8 -12.61 -6.08 -2.21
CA ILE A 8 -11.29 -5.82 -1.65
C ILE A 8 -10.60 -4.84 -2.59
N GLY A 9 -10.11 -3.72 -2.05
CA GLY A 9 -9.25 -2.80 -2.78
C GLY A 9 -7.79 -3.05 -2.42
N VAL A 10 -6.90 -2.99 -3.41
CA VAL A 10 -5.45 -3.15 -3.22
C VAL A 10 -4.71 -2.02 -3.91
N ASP A 11 -3.74 -1.46 -3.19
CA ASP A 11 -2.81 -0.47 -3.72
C ASP A 11 -1.43 -0.62 -3.08
N GLU A 12 -0.40 -0.01 -3.71
CA GLU A 12 0.97 -0.06 -3.24
C GLU A 12 1.59 1.32 -3.04
N ALA A 13 2.67 1.33 -2.27
CA ALA A 13 3.58 2.47 -2.13
C ALA A 13 5.03 2.02 -2.27
N GLY A 14 5.81 2.81 -3.00
CA GLY A 14 7.25 2.61 -3.06
C GLY A 14 7.76 1.88 -4.29
N ARG A 15 7.14 2.01 -5.46
CA ARG A 15 7.70 1.51 -6.74
C ARG A 15 8.89 2.32 -7.22
N GLY A 16 8.78 3.65 -7.25
CA GLY A 16 9.80 4.56 -7.79
C GLY A 16 11.03 4.88 -6.94
N PRO A 17 11.04 4.74 -5.59
CA PRO A 17 12.21 5.02 -4.77
C PRO A 17 13.43 4.16 -5.07
N LEU A 18 14.63 4.74 -4.89
CA LEU A 18 15.93 4.08 -5.02
C LEU A 18 16.27 3.20 -3.80
N ALA A 19 15.55 3.36 -2.69
CA ALA A 19 15.80 2.64 -1.44
C ALA A 19 14.50 2.26 -0.73
N GLY A 20 14.57 1.21 0.07
CA GLY A 20 13.49 0.70 0.89
C GLY A 20 12.56 -0.28 0.17
N PRO A 21 11.61 -0.88 0.90
CA PRO A 21 10.70 -1.88 0.37
C PRO A 21 9.61 -1.28 -0.52
N VAL A 22 8.99 -2.13 -1.33
CA VAL A 22 7.62 -1.90 -1.82
C VAL A 22 6.65 -2.47 -0.79
N VAL A 23 5.59 -1.71 -0.50
CA VAL A 23 4.55 -2.06 0.48
C VAL A 23 3.21 -2.02 -0.22
N ALA A 24 2.45 -3.09 -0.13
CA ALA A 24 1.06 -3.13 -0.60
C ALA A 24 0.11 -3.34 0.59
N VAL A 25 -1.10 -2.81 0.47
CA VAL A 25 -2.17 -3.01 1.45
C VAL A 25 -3.43 -3.47 0.74
N GLY A 26 -4.05 -4.53 1.26
CA GLY A 26 -5.40 -4.93 0.91
C GLY A 26 -6.38 -4.43 1.97
N VAL A 27 -7.48 -3.85 1.54
CA VAL A 27 -8.54 -3.33 2.41
C VAL A 27 -9.89 -3.89 1.99
N MET A 28 -10.68 -4.32 2.97
CA MET A 28 -12.10 -4.66 2.81
C MET A 28 -12.92 -3.84 3.79
N ILE A 29 -13.98 -3.21 3.29
CA ILE A 29 -14.95 -2.50 4.13
C ILE A 29 -16.16 -3.42 4.34
N HIS A 30 -16.39 -3.81 5.59
CA HIS A 30 -17.47 -4.73 5.95
C HIS A 30 -18.78 -3.96 6.18
N LEU A 31 -19.78 -4.24 5.35
CA LEU A 31 -21.12 -3.69 5.56
C LEU A 31 -21.90 -4.66 6.46
N LYS A 32 -22.38 -4.20 7.63
CA LYS A 32 -23.07 -5.05 8.63
C LYS A 32 -24.31 -5.81 8.12
N SER A 33 -24.88 -5.44 6.97
CA SER A 33 -25.98 -6.18 6.34
C SER A 33 -25.71 -7.65 6.01
N GLN A 34 -24.46 -8.08 6.21
CA GLN A 34 -24.04 -9.42 5.81
C GLN A 34 -23.92 -10.41 7.01
N ILE A 35 -24.11 -9.95 8.24
CA ILE A 35 -23.91 -10.77 9.44
C ILE A 35 -25.17 -10.90 10.30
N SER A 36 -26.15 -10.01 10.19
CA SER A 36 -27.40 -10.08 10.96
C SER A 36 -28.52 -9.28 10.31
N ASN A 37 -29.76 -9.76 10.50
CA ASN A 37 -31.02 -9.17 9.97
C ASN A 37 -31.39 -7.79 10.54
N LEU A 38 -30.42 -6.94 10.96
CA LEU A 38 -30.70 -5.62 11.53
C LEU A 38 -30.55 -4.48 10.53
N LYS A 39 -31.50 -3.54 10.61
CA LYS A 39 -31.68 -2.32 9.79
C LYS A 39 -30.35 -1.57 9.51
N THR A 40 -29.89 -1.64 8.25
CA THR A 40 -28.51 -1.37 7.82
C THR A 40 -28.25 0.04 7.27
N THR A 41 -29.28 0.82 7.06
CA THR A 41 -29.21 2.13 6.40
C THR A 41 -28.41 3.17 7.22
N THR A 42 -28.66 3.27 8.52
CA THR A 42 -28.09 4.31 9.39
C THR A 42 -26.59 4.19 9.63
N GLN A 43 -26.03 2.97 9.61
CA GLN A 43 -24.62 2.76 9.92
C GLN A 43 -23.71 2.88 8.69
N ASN A 44 -24.25 2.62 7.47
CA ASN A 44 -23.56 2.91 6.23
C ASN A 44 -23.44 4.43 6.03
N SER A 45 -24.49 5.17 6.41
CA SER A 45 -24.49 6.63 6.39
C SER A 45 -23.41 7.23 7.30
N LYS A 46 -23.17 6.66 8.51
CA LYS A 46 -22.13 7.15 9.42
C LYS A 46 -20.71 6.96 8.86
N LEU A 47 -20.39 5.80 8.27
CA LEU A 47 -19.07 5.58 7.68
C LEU A 47 -18.86 6.45 6.43
N ASN A 48 -19.89 6.57 5.58
CA ASN A 48 -19.83 7.43 4.41
C ASN A 48 -19.73 8.92 4.79
N LYS A 49 -20.45 9.34 5.84
CA LYS A 49 -20.36 10.68 6.41
C LYS A 49 -18.94 10.95 6.91
N MET A 50 -18.36 10.01 7.68
CA MET A 50 -16.97 10.12 8.15
C MET A 50 -15.97 10.20 6.99
N PHE A 51 -16.13 9.41 5.93
CA PHE A 51 -15.26 9.50 4.75
C PHE A 51 -15.38 10.85 4.05
N LYS A 52 -16.58 11.42 3.99
CA LYS A 52 -16.81 12.76 3.43
C LYS A 52 -16.16 13.84 4.30
N GLU A 53 -16.35 13.80 5.62
CA GLU A 53 -15.74 14.73 6.57
C GLU A 53 -14.20 14.65 6.57
N LEU A 54 -13.66 13.46 6.43
CA LEU A 54 -12.21 13.25 6.33
C LEU A 54 -11.64 13.63 4.95
N LYS A 55 -12.48 14.02 3.97
CA LYS A 55 -12.10 14.32 2.57
C LYS A 55 -11.22 13.22 1.96
N ILE A 56 -11.54 11.96 2.23
CA ILE A 56 -10.71 10.80 1.86
C ILE A 56 -10.56 10.68 0.33
N LYS A 57 -11.54 11.17 -0.45
CA LYS A 57 -11.50 11.13 -1.93
C LYS A 57 -10.33 11.88 -2.54
N ASP A 58 -9.79 12.88 -1.84
CA ASP A 58 -8.64 13.67 -2.30
C ASP A 58 -7.29 13.13 -1.78
N SER A 59 -7.16 11.80 -1.70
CA SER A 59 -6.02 11.13 -1.04
C SER A 59 -4.64 11.58 -1.54
N LYS A 60 -4.51 11.93 -2.82
CA LYS A 60 -3.24 12.42 -3.41
C LYS A 60 -2.86 13.82 -2.92
N GLN A 61 -3.83 14.66 -2.57
CA GLN A 61 -3.62 16.02 -2.07
C GLN A 61 -3.43 16.07 -0.54
N LEU A 62 -3.68 14.95 0.15
CA LEU A 62 -3.54 14.90 1.61
C LEU A 62 -2.09 15.13 2.03
N SER A 63 -1.88 16.01 3.01
CA SER A 63 -0.59 16.18 3.67
C SER A 63 -0.18 14.89 4.42
N LEU A 64 1.11 14.76 4.74
CA LEU A 64 1.60 13.64 5.56
C LEU A 64 0.87 13.55 6.89
N LYS A 65 0.67 14.69 7.57
CA LYS A 65 -0.05 14.78 8.85
C LYS A 65 -1.47 14.25 8.72
N ARG A 66 -2.19 14.67 7.67
CA ARG A 66 -3.57 14.25 7.45
C ARG A 66 -3.70 12.76 7.13
N ARG A 67 -2.78 12.18 6.33
CA ARG A 67 -2.76 10.72 6.12
C ARG A 67 -2.52 9.95 7.42
N GLU A 68 -1.62 10.43 8.27
CA GLU A 68 -1.36 9.83 9.59
C GLU A 68 -2.59 9.87 10.50
N GLU A 69 -3.33 10.97 10.54
CA GLU A 69 -4.58 11.12 11.29
C GLU A 69 -5.63 10.10 10.81
N ILE A 70 -5.86 10.05 9.49
CA ILE A 70 -6.78 9.09 8.88
C ILE A 70 -6.38 7.65 9.20
N PHE A 71 -5.10 7.32 9.06
CA PHE A 71 -4.59 6.00 9.39
C PHE A 71 -4.81 5.64 10.85
N LYS A 72 -4.49 6.54 11.79
CA LYS A 72 -4.69 6.31 13.23
C LYS A 72 -6.15 6.06 13.56
N LEU A 73 -7.05 6.84 12.96
CA LEU A 73 -8.50 6.74 13.18
C LEU A 73 -9.07 5.43 12.62
N LEU A 74 -8.68 5.06 11.38
CA LEU A 74 -9.33 3.98 10.65
C LEU A 74 -8.69 2.61 10.81
N LYS A 75 -7.42 2.51 11.19
CA LYS A 75 -6.69 1.22 11.29
C LYS A 75 -7.29 0.23 12.29
N LYS A 76 -8.04 0.71 13.28
CA LYS A 76 -8.74 -0.09 14.31
C LYS A 76 -10.26 -0.05 14.16
N HIS A 77 -10.77 0.59 13.11
CA HIS A 77 -12.21 0.69 12.91
C HIS A 77 -12.81 -0.69 12.64
N PRO A 78 -13.87 -1.13 13.36
CA PRO A 78 -14.37 -2.51 13.35
C PRO A 78 -14.90 -2.97 12.00
N ARG A 79 -15.19 -2.04 11.08
CA ARG A 79 -15.65 -2.34 9.72
C ARG A 79 -14.55 -2.35 8.68
N ILE A 80 -13.33 -1.98 9.04
CA ILE A 80 -12.21 -1.88 8.11
C ILE A 80 -11.24 -3.00 8.42
N LEU A 81 -11.31 -4.05 7.62
CA LEU A 81 -10.33 -5.12 7.63
C LEU A 81 -9.23 -4.79 6.63
N TRP A 82 -8.00 -4.88 7.08
CA TRP A 82 -6.86 -4.61 6.23
C TRP A 82 -5.63 -5.45 6.60
N ALA A 83 -4.78 -5.69 5.63
CA ALA A 83 -3.49 -6.31 5.86
C ALA A 83 -2.46 -5.78 4.89
N LYS A 84 -1.19 -5.84 5.31
CA LYS A 84 -0.04 -5.43 4.49
C LYS A 84 0.71 -6.62 3.94
N GLY A 85 1.33 -6.42 2.78
CA GLY A 85 2.40 -7.24 2.23
C GLY A 85 3.59 -6.36 1.90
N MET A 86 4.81 -6.90 2.03
CA MET A 86 6.03 -6.15 1.78
C MET A 86 7.04 -7.02 1.05
N VAL A 87 7.87 -6.36 0.21
CA VAL A 87 9.02 -6.98 -0.46
C VAL A 87 10.23 -6.06 -0.30
N SER A 88 11.33 -6.61 0.19
CA SER A 88 12.56 -5.86 0.48
C SER A 88 13.31 -5.45 -0.79
N ALA A 89 14.22 -4.47 -0.67
CA ALA A 89 15.11 -4.04 -1.73
C ALA A 89 15.92 -5.21 -2.34
N LYS A 90 16.45 -6.10 -1.50
CA LYS A 90 17.19 -7.30 -1.94
C LYS A 90 16.36 -8.22 -2.84
N VAL A 91 15.07 -8.38 -2.56
CA VAL A 91 14.18 -9.19 -3.40
C VAL A 91 13.79 -8.43 -4.67
N ILE A 92 13.55 -7.10 -4.57
CA ILE A 92 13.30 -6.24 -5.76
C ILE A 92 14.45 -6.37 -6.76
N ASP A 93 15.70 -6.36 -6.29
CA ASP A 93 16.88 -6.51 -7.16
C ASP A 93 16.95 -7.88 -7.87
N LYS A 94 16.33 -8.91 -7.27
CA LYS A 94 16.30 -10.27 -7.86
C LYS A 94 15.19 -10.47 -8.89
N ILE A 95 13.98 -9.93 -8.63
CA ILE A 95 12.79 -10.27 -9.41
C ILE A 95 12.19 -9.07 -10.15
N ASN A 96 12.86 -7.93 -10.13
CA ASN A 96 12.43 -6.60 -10.59
C ASN A 96 11.25 -6.01 -9.79
N ILE A 97 10.95 -4.71 -10.04
CA ILE A 97 9.93 -3.97 -9.27
C ILE A 97 8.50 -4.40 -9.62
N TRP A 98 8.23 -4.85 -10.86
CA TRP A 98 6.91 -5.28 -11.27
C TRP A 98 6.51 -6.55 -10.54
N GLU A 99 7.36 -7.58 -10.57
CA GLU A 99 7.12 -8.84 -9.89
C GLU A 99 7.16 -8.68 -8.37
N ALA A 100 8.01 -7.80 -7.85
CA ALA A 100 8.03 -7.46 -6.43
C ALA A 100 6.73 -6.77 -5.97
N THR A 101 6.14 -5.92 -6.82
CA THR A 101 4.84 -5.28 -6.54
C THR A 101 3.72 -6.31 -6.50
N LYS A 102 3.64 -7.20 -7.52
CA LYS A 102 2.67 -8.31 -7.53
C LYS A 102 2.83 -9.20 -6.29
N LEU A 103 4.05 -9.54 -5.92
CA LEU A 103 4.34 -10.34 -4.74
C LEU A 103 3.90 -9.64 -3.44
N ALA A 104 4.14 -8.32 -3.32
CA ALA A 104 3.68 -7.55 -2.17
C ALA A 104 2.15 -7.54 -2.08
N MET A 105 1.46 -7.34 -3.20
CA MET A 105 0.00 -7.40 -3.29
C MET A 105 -0.52 -8.80 -2.92
N LYS A 106 0.03 -9.88 -3.50
CA LYS A 106 -0.32 -11.27 -3.13
C LYS A 106 -0.17 -11.52 -1.63
N ARG A 107 0.94 -11.05 -1.04
CA ARG A 107 1.17 -11.16 0.42
C ARG A 107 0.14 -10.39 1.24
N SER A 108 -0.26 -9.19 0.79
CA SER A 108 -1.28 -8.40 1.49
C SER A 108 -2.63 -9.11 1.48
N ILE A 109 -3.04 -9.69 0.35
CA ILE A 109 -4.28 -10.45 0.20
C ILE A 109 -4.25 -11.72 1.05
N LYS A 110 -3.18 -12.51 0.96
CA LYS A 110 -3.02 -13.72 1.79
C LYS A 110 -3.11 -13.42 3.30
N ASN A 111 -2.52 -12.29 3.72
CA ASN A 111 -2.59 -11.86 5.11
C ASN A 111 -3.98 -11.34 5.49
N LEU A 112 -4.71 -10.73 4.56
CA LEU A 112 -6.10 -10.31 4.77
C LEU A 112 -7.02 -11.54 4.87
N GLU A 113 -6.87 -12.53 3.99
CA GLU A 113 -7.61 -13.80 4.06
C GLU A 113 -7.45 -14.49 5.42
N LYS A 114 -6.22 -14.53 5.95
CA LYS A 114 -5.95 -15.10 7.29
C LYS A 114 -6.72 -14.38 8.40
N LYS A 115 -6.87 -13.06 8.30
CA LYS A 115 -7.64 -12.26 9.27
C LYS A 115 -9.15 -12.47 9.16
N ILE A 116 -9.65 -12.68 7.94
CA ILE A 116 -11.07 -12.90 7.67
C ILE A 116 -11.49 -14.33 8.08
N GLY A 117 -10.60 -15.30 7.97
CA GLY A 117 -10.82 -16.70 8.30
C GLY A 117 -11.10 -17.62 7.11
N LYS A 118 -11.13 -18.93 7.38
CA LYS A 118 -11.13 -20.00 6.35
C LYS A 118 -12.35 -20.03 5.42
N LYS A 119 -13.49 -19.47 5.82
CA LYS A 119 -14.75 -19.50 5.04
C LYS A 119 -14.97 -18.30 4.12
N PHE A 120 -13.90 -17.57 3.77
CA PHE A 120 -14.06 -16.39 2.94
C PHE A 120 -14.46 -16.74 1.49
N PRO A 121 -15.58 -16.20 0.97
CA PRO A 121 -16.16 -16.66 -0.28
C PRO A 121 -15.47 -15.99 -1.49
N LYS A 122 -14.36 -16.52 -1.96
CA LYS A 122 -13.58 -15.98 -3.11
C LYS A 122 -14.44 -15.73 -4.36
N LYS A 123 -15.32 -16.68 -4.71
CA LYS A 123 -16.20 -16.57 -5.89
C LYS A 123 -17.24 -15.43 -5.81
N LYS A 124 -17.52 -14.93 -4.60
CA LYS A 124 -18.44 -13.81 -4.34
C LYS A 124 -17.72 -12.50 -4.02
N THR A 125 -16.40 -12.47 -4.20
CA THR A 125 -15.52 -11.34 -3.87
C THR A 125 -14.87 -10.81 -5.12
N LEU A 126 -14.98 -9.50 -5.32
CA LEU A 126 -14.25 -8.75 -6.34
C LEU A 126 -12.98 -8.16 -5.72
N LEU A 127 -11.82 -8.45 -6.32
CA LEU A 127 -10.56 -7.83 -5.99
C LEU A 127 -10.27 -6.71 -6.99
N ILE A 128 -10.33 -5.47 -6.53
CA ILE A 128 -10.00 -4.28 -7.32
C ILE A 128 -8.55 -3.91 -7.03
N ILE A 129 -7.75 -3.81 -8.09
CA ILE A 129 -6.33 -3.47 -8.01
C ILE A 129 -6.15 -2.10 -8.64
N ASP A 130 -5.53 -1.15 -7.91
CA ASP A 130 -5.18 0.13 -8.53
C ASP A 130 -4.12 -0.05 -9.61
N GLY A 131 -4.38 0.54 -10.80
CA GLY A 131 -3.51 0.40 -11.96
C GLY A 131 -3.95 -0.70 -12.94
N ASN A 132 -2.97 -1.28 -13.64
CA ASN A 132 -3.19 -2.26 -14.73
C ASN A 132 -2.60 -3.65 -14.42
N LEU A 133 -2.18 -3.90 -13.19
CA LEU A 133 -1.57 -5.17 -12.79
C LEU A 133 -2.63 -6.25 -12.55
N LYS A 134 -2.35 -7.46 -13.00
CA LYS A 134 -3.00 -8.70 -12.54
C LYS A 134 -2.02 -9.44 -11.63
N ILE A 135 -2.53 -10.00 -10.54
CA ILE A 135 -1.68 -10.60 -9.51
C ILE A 135 -1.93 -12.10 -9.30
N ASP A 136 -2.88 -12.69 -10.02
CA ASP A 136 -3.24 -14.11 -9.92
C ASP A 136 -3.46 -14.56 -8.46
N SER A 137 -4.35 -13.87 -7.79
CA SER A 137 -4.63 -14.06 -6.35
C SER A 137 -5.61 -15.22 -6.07
N GLY A 138 -6.24 -15.75 -7.11
CA GLY A 138 -7.34 -16.72 -7.01
C GLY A 138 -8.70 -16.07 -6.71
N PHE A 139 -8.80 -14.75 -6.70
CA PHE A 139 -10.03 -13.96 -6.70
C PHE A 139 -10.45 -13.61 -8.12
N ILE A 140 -11.66 -13.07 -8.28
CA ILE A 140 -12.05 -12.38 -9.51
C ILE A 140 -11.40 -11.00 -9.45
N GLU A 141 -10.41 -10.76 -10.31
CA GLU A 141 -9.59 -9.55 -10.33
C GLU A 141 -10.09 -8.55 -11.35
N GLN A 142 -10.14 -7.28 -10.95
CA GLN A 142 -10.45 -6.16 -11.82
C GLN A 142 -9.42 -5.04 -11.61
N PRO A 143 -8.41 -4.94 -12.48
CA PRO A 143 -7.52 -3.78 -12.51
C PRO A 143 -8.31 -2.54 -12.95
N ILE A 144 -8.16 -1.45 -12.21
CA ILE A 144 -8.80 -0.15 -12.51
C ILE A 144 -7.79 0.96 -12.37
N ILE A 145 -7.53 1.68 -13.45
CA ILE A 145 -6.63 2.84 -13.43
C ILE A 145 -7.25 3.95 -12.57
N LYS A 146 -6.47 4.46 -11.64
CA LYS A 146 -6.88 5.49 -10.65
C LYS A 146 -8.04 5.02 -9.76
N ALA A 147 -8.07 3.74 -9.37
CA ALA A 147 -9.02 3.22 -8.39
C ALA A 147 -8.84 3.90 -7.02
N ASP A 148 -7.63 4.30 -6.69
CA ASP A 148 -7.25 5.11 -5.51
C ASP A 148 -7.91 6.48 -5.41
N GLN A 149 -8.66 6.90 -6.45
CA GLN A 149 -9.45 8.15 -6.47
C GLN A 149 -10.96 7.91 -6.47
N LYS A 150 -11.40 6.69 -6.74
CA LYS A 150 -12.82 6.37 -7.02
C LYS A 150 -13.42 5.35 -6.06
N ILE A 151 -12.62 4.39 -5.63
CA ILE A 151 -13.06 3.20 -4.87
C ILE A 151 -12.56 3.33 -3.43
N SER A 152 -13.46 3.38 -2.47
CA SER A 152 -13.14 3.63 -1.06
C SER A 152 -12.10 2.66 -0.50
N GLU A 153 -12.18 1.39 -0.86
CA GLU A 153 -11.24 0.35 -0.45
C GLU A 153 -9.82 0.63 -1.00
N CYS A 154 -9.72 1.05 -2.28
CA CYS A 154 -8.42 1.38 -2.90
C CYS A 154 -7.87 2.70 -2.34
N ILE A 155 -8.72 3.70 -2.08
CA ILE A 155 -8.33 4.96 -1.44
C ILE A 155 -7.69 4.68 -0.06
N LEU A 156 -8.34 3.85 0.76
CA LEU A 156 -7.78 3.47 2.06
C LEU A 156 -6.52 2.63 1.93
N ALA A 157 -6.46 1.72 0.96
CA ALA A 157 -5.27 0.92 0.68
C ALA A 157 -4.08 1.81 0.35
N SER A 158 -4.26 2.82 -0.51
CA SER A 158 -3.25 3.83 -0.87
C SER A 158 -2.74 4.59 0.36
N ILE A 159 -3.66 5.17 1.15
CA ILE A 159 -3.30 5.91 2.37
C ILE A 159 -2.50 5.01 3.33
N PHE A 160 -2.98 3.79 3.56
CA PHE A 160 -2.35 2.87 4.51
C PHE A 160 -0.98 2.39 4.02
N ALA A 161 -0.85 2.04 2.74
CA ALA A 161 0.42 1.66 2.14
C ALA A 161 1.44 2.79 2.26
N LYS A 162 1.03 4.02 1.96
CA LYS A 162 1.88 5.20 2.04
C LYS A 162 2.34 5.48 3.46
N VAL A 163 1.43 5.50 4.45
CA VAL A 163 1.77 5.75 5.86
C VAL A 163 2.71 4.67 6.40
N ILE A 164 2.39 3.39 6.13
CA ILE A 164 3.22 2.28 6.61
C ILE A 164 4.62 2.36 6.03
N ARG A 165 4.74 2.64 4.72
CA ARG A 165 6.03 2.77 4.07
C ARG A 165 6.84 3.97 4.58
N ASP A 166 6.21 5.13 4.74
CA ASP A 166 6.89 6.34 5.20
C ASP A 166 7.44 6.16 6.63
N ARG A 167 6.70 5.51 7.53
CA ARG A 167 7.18 5.13 8.87
C ARG A 167 8.36 4.17 8.83
N LEU A 168 8.38 3.23 7.87
CA LEU A 168 9.54 2.35 7.69
C LEU A 168 10.77 3.14 7.24
N MET A 169 10.60 4.10 6.34
CA MET A 169 11.71 4.96 5.90
C MET A 169 12.23 5.86 7.03
N GLU A 170 11.37 6.32 7.93
CA GLU A 170 11.78 7.04 9.15
C GLU A 170 12.58 6.15 10.14
N ARG A 171 12.22 4.86 10.24
CA ARG A 171 13.04 3.90 11.01
C ARG A 171 14.38 3.65 10.35
N TYR A 172 14.42 3.54 9.02
CA TYR A 172 15.68 3.38 8.28
C TYR A 172 16.55 4.63 8.35
N ASP A 173 15.99 5.81 8.50
CA ASP A 173 16.75 7.04 8.74
C ASP A 173 17.58 6.96 10.03
N LYS A 174 17.00 6.40 11.10
CA LYS A 174 17.73 6.17 12.36
C LYS A 174 18.88 5.14 12.23
N ILE A 175 18.72 4.14 11.34
CA ILE A 175 19.72 3.09 11.11
C ILE A 175 20.81 3.58 10.15
N TYR A 176 20.44 4.43 9.19
CA TYR A 176 21.31 4.96 8.14
C TYR A 176 21.28 6.50 8.11
N PRO A 177 21.71 7.21 9.16
CA PRO A 177 21.50 8.67 9.31
C PRO A 177 22.15 9.49 8.20
N LYS A 178 23.22 8.97 7.57
CA LYS A 178 23.93 9.64 6.47
C LYS A 178 23.09 9.89 5.21
N TYR A 179 21.93 9.21 5.05
CA TYR A 179 21.14 9.25 3.82
C TYR A 179 19.91 10.13 3.89
N ASN A 180 19.50 10.61 5.08
CA ASN A 180 18.34 11.48 5.28
C ASN A 180 17.02 10.89 4.71
N PHE A 181 16.79 9.59 4.91
CA PHE A 181 15.60 8.89 4.43
C PHE A 181 14.29 9.45 4.99
N LYS A 182 14.34 10.07 6.15
CA LYS A 182 13.18 10.75 6.76
C LYS A 182 12.64 11.85 5.86
N LYS A 183 13.50 12.58 5.12
CA LYS A 183 13.09 13.69 4.25
C LYS A 183 12.52 13.19 2.94
N HIS A 184 13.29 12.47 2.16
CA HIS A 184 12.94 12.10 0.79
C HIS A 184 12.35 10.68 0.65
N LYS A 185 12.18 9.92 1.74
CA LYS A 185 11.57 8.58 1.76
C LYS A 185 12.16 7.58 0.74
N GLY A 186 13.44 7.81 0.36
CA GLY A 186 14.16 6.99 -0.62
C GLY A 186 13.92 7.37 -2.08
N TYR A 187 13.15 8.39 -2.39
CA TYR A 187 12.92 8.86 -3.76
C TYR A 187 14.19 9.46 -4.39
N PRO A 188 14.31 9.48 -5.74
CA PRO A 188 15.51 9.90 -6.46
C PRO A 188 15.69 11.43 -6.51
N THR A 189 15.65 12.11 -5.36
CA THR A 189 15.93 13.53 -5.24
C THR A 189 17.40 13.83 -5.53
N LYS A 190 17.72 15.08 -5.89
CA LYS A 190 19.12 15.54 -6.06
C LYS A 190 19.95 15.23 -4.82
N GLU A 191 19.40 15.48 -3.61
CA GLU A 191 20.04 15.18 -2.33
C GLU A 191 20.33 13.68 -2.18
N HIS A 192 19.33 12.81 -2.42
CA HIS A 192 19.52 11.36 -2.27
C HIS A 192 20.58 10.81 -3.22
N LYS A 193 20.56 11.23 -4.49
CA LYS A 193 21.58 10.85 -5.48
C LYS A 193 22.99 11.30 -5.05
N ARG A 194 23.14 12.55 -4.60
CA ARG A 194 24.41 13.08 -4.06
C ARG A 194 24.92 12.26 -2.88
N LEU A 195 24.03 11.86 -1.97
CA LEU A 195 24.38 11.05 -0.80
C LEU A 195 24.79 9.63 -1.19
N ILE A 196 24.15 9.04 -2.22
CA ILE A 196 24.58 7.74 -2.76
C ILE A 196 25.98 7.85 -3.39
N THR A 197 26.25 8.91 -4.15
CA THR A 197 27.58 9.13 -4.71
C THR A 197 28.62 9.30 -3.61
N LYS A 198 28.31 10.06 -2.56
CA LYS A 198 29.25 10.34 -1.47
C LYS A 198 29.53 9.15 -0.58
N TYR A 199 28.53 8.34 -0.22
CA TYR A 199 28.62 7.29 0.79
C TYR A 199 28.47 5.86 0.25
N GLY A 200 28.21 5.71 -1.05
CA GLY A 200 27.86 4.44 -1.68
C GLY A 200 26.42 4.01 -1.37
N ALA A 201 26.04 2.83 -1.81
CA ALA A 201 24.73 2.26 -1.55
C ALA A 201 24.71 1.43 -0.27
N CYS A 202 23.83 1.72 0.69
CA CYS A 202 23.63 0.90 1.89
C CYS A 202 22.71 -0.31 1.61
N LYS A 203 22.51 -1.18 2.63
CA LYS A 203 21.76 -2.47 2.51
C LYS A 203 20.32 -2.33 2.01
N ILE A 204 19.69 -1.17 2.15
CA ILE A 204 18.30 -0.97 1.71
C ILE A 204 18.18 -0.29 0.35
N HIS A 205 19.28 0.07 -0.30
CA HIS A 205 19.24 0.56 -1.66
C HIS A 205 18.98 -0.55 -2.67
N ARG A 206 18.28 -0.21 -3.74
CA ARG A 206 17.93 -1.11 -4.86
C ARG A 206 19.01 -1.00 -5.92
N ARG A 207 19.95 -1.91 -5.89
CA ARG A 207 21.15 -1.87 -6.75
C ARG A 207 20.84 -2.02 -8.23
N SER A 208 19.72 -2.65 -8.58
CA SER A 208 19.21 -2.78 -9.94
C SER A 208 18.62 -1.48 -10.51
N PHE A 209 18.38 -0.46 -9.66
CA PHE A 209 17.81 0.80 -10.11
C PHE A 209 18.90 1.74 -10.67
N LYS A 210 18.57 2.41 -11.80
CA LYS A 210 19.50 3.39 -12.41
C LYS A 210 19.92 4.46 -11.40
N GLY A 211 21.23 4.67 -11.28
CA GLY A 211 21.84 5.66 -10.37
C GLY A 211 22.11 5.15 -8.94
N VAL A 212 21.97 3.83 -8.69
CA VAL A 212 22.34 3.21 -7.42
C VAL A 212 23.52 2.24 -7.58
N GLY A 213 23.53 1.45 -8.64
CA GLY A 213 24.56 0.45 -8.99
C GLY A 213 25.69 1.01 -9.85
N GLY A 214 26.21 2.21 -9.57
CA GLY A 214 27.43 2.71 -10.21
C GLY A 214 28.64 1.87 -9.81
N LYS A 215 29.52 1.50 -10.79
CA LYS A 215 30.85 0.96 -10.53
C LYS A 215 31.48 1.79 -9.40
N ARG A 216 32.00 1.15 -8.36
CA ARG A 216 32.98 1.80 -7.50
C ARG A 216 34.04 2.38 -8.46
N LEU A 217 34.15 3.68 -8.51
CA LEU A 217 35.39 4.28 -9.01
C LEU A 217 36.44 3.75 -8.03
N SER A 218 37.20 2.77 -8.48
CA SER A 218 38.46 2.37 -7.88
C SER A 218 39.35 3.60 -7.91
N GLY A 219 39.53 4.22 -6.77
CA GLY A 219 40.57 5.13 -6.44
C GLY A 219 41.34 4.57 -5.30
#